data_13d750fdf1bb096b095a520c3b62addf
#
_entry.id   13d750fdf1bb096b095a520c3b62addf
#
_cell.length_a   1.000
_cell.length_b   1.000
_cell.length_c   1.000
_cell.angle_alpha   90.00
_cell.angle_beta   90.00
_cell.angle_gamma   90.00
#
_symmetry.space_group_name_H-M   'P 1'
#
loop_
_entity.id
_entity.type
_entity.pdbx_description
1 polymer ?
#
loop_
_entity_poly.entity_id
_entity_poly.type
_entity_poly.pdbx_seq_one_letter_code
_entity_poly.pdbx_strand_id
1 'polypeptide(L)'
;MIEKQKRKELLILNVLKNTEMPLTSTRIAEELKQLGHEMSERTVRLYLSRLDEDGLTTSSGKKGHHITERGISEFDLAKIFERVGF
;
A
#
# COMPACT_ATOMS: atom_id res chain seq x y z
N MET A 1 -18.95 -1.50 -0.12
CA MET A 1 -18.11 -1.84 -1.27
C MET A 1 -16.90 -0.92 -1.32
N ILE A 2 -15.72 -1.47 -1.53
CA ILE A 2 -14.48 -0.67 -1.59
C ILE A 2 -14.26 -0.22 -3.03
N GLU A 3 -14.01 1.07 -3.20
CA GLU A 3 -13.71 1.62 -4.51
C GLU A 3 -12.45 0.99 -5.12
N LYS A 4 -12.40 0.94 -6.44
CA LYS A 4 -11.28 0.37 -7.18
C LYS A 4 -9.94 1.03 -6.80
N GLN A 5 -9.95 2.36 -6.67
CA GLN A 5 -8.78 3.13 -6.27
C GLN A 5 -8.35 2.79 -4.84
N LYS A 6 -9.30 2.72 -3.92
CA LYS A 6 -9.03 2.36 -2.54
C LYS A 6 -8.47 0.94 -2.43
N ARG A 7 -8.96 0.02 -3.24
CA ARG A 7 -8.47 -1.34 -3.27
C ARG A 7 -6.99 -1.39 -3.66
N LYS A 8 -6.59 -0.58 -4.65
CA LYS A 8 -5.19 -0.51 -5.07
C LYS A 8 -4.30 0.05 -3.97
N GLU A 9 -4.79 1.07 -3.25
CA GLU A 9 -4.07 1.61 -2.09
C GLU A 9 -3.89 0.55 -1.02
N LEU A 10 -4.93 -0.22 -0.75
CA LEU A 10 -4.87 -1.30 0.25
C LEU A 10 -3.90 -2.40 -0.14
N LEU A 11 -3.79 -2.70 -1.43
CA LEU A 11 -2.81 -3.68 -1.91
C LEU A 11 -1.39 -3.22 -1.61
N ILE A 12 -1.10 -1.94 -1.83
CA ILE A 12 0.22 -1.37 -1.53
C ILE A 12 0.48 -1.41 -0.03
N LEU A 13 -0.51 -1.01 0.78
CA LEU A 13 -0.37 -1.04 2.23
C LEU A 13 -0.14 -2.47 2.73
N ASN A 14 -0.80 -3.44 2.13
CA ASN A 14 -0.61 -4.84 2.49
C ASN A 14 0.83 -5.30 2.26
N VAL A 15 1.41 -4.94 1.13
CA VAL A 15 2.81 -5.27 0.82
C VAL A 15 3.74 -4.64 1.87
N LEU A 16 3.53 -3.36 2.17
CA LEU A 16 4.37 -2.65 3.13
C LEU A 16 4.19 -3.15 4.56
N LYS A 17 2.98 -3.57 4.92
CA LYS A 17 2.71 -4.12 6.24
C LYS A 17 3.44 -5.44 6.48
N ASN A 18 3.64 -6.23 5.44
CA ASN A 18 4.27 -7.54 5.53
C ASN A 18 5.79 -7.51 5.43
N THR A 19 6.39 -6.32 5.47
CA THR A 19 7.84 -6.17 5.47
C THR A 19 8.26 -5.19 6.55
N GLU A 20 9.40 -5.43 7.15
CA GLU A 20 9.96 -4.55 8.16
C GLU A 20 10.88 -3.49 7.54
N MET A 21 11.25 -3.68 6.28
CA MET A 21 12.17 -2.79 5.58
C MET A 21 11.41 -1.88 4.62
N PRO A 22 11.89 -0.64 4.41
CA PRO A 22 11.30 0.22 3.38
C PRO A 22 11.43 -0.44 2.00
N LEU A 23 10.44 -0.23 1.15
CA LEU A 23 10.45 -0.75 -0.21
C LEU A 23 10.35 0.38 -1.22
N THR A 24 11.11 0.28 -2.30
CA THR A 24 11.00 1.20 -3.43
C THR A 24 9.74 0.88 -4.24
N SER A 25 9.29 1.83 -5.06
CA SER A 25 8.13 1.60 -5.92
C SER A 25 8.36 0.43 -6.88
N THR A 26 9.58 0.25 -7.35
CA THR A 26 9.95 -0.89 -8.21
C THR A 26 9.73 -2.21 -7.46
N ARG A 27 10.21 -2.27 -6.23
CA ARG A 27 10.08 -3.48 -5.42
C ARG A 27 8.63 -3.77 -5.06
N ILE A 28 7.87 -2.73 -4.75
CA ILE A 28 6.43 -2.89 -4.46
C ILE A 28 5.71 -3.46 -5.68
N ALA A 29 6.00 -2.93 -6.87
CA ALA A 29 5.39 -3.41 -8.11
C ALA A 29 5.73 -4.89 -8.35
N GLU A 30 6.97 -5.30 -8.08
CA GLU A 30 7.37 -6.70 -8.21
C GLU A 30 6.62 -7.61 -7.23
N GLU A 31 6.50 -7.18 -5.98
CA GLU A 31 5.78 -7.95 -4.96
C GLU A 31 4.30 -8.10 -5.32
N LEU A 32 3.68 -7.02 -5.82
CA LEU A 32 2.29 -7.07 -6.25
C LEU A 32 2.10 -8.03 -7.42
N LYS A 33 3.04 -8.04 -8.35
CA LYS A 33 3.00 -8.95 -9.50
C LYS A 33 3.03 -10.40 -9.04
N GLN A 34 3.88 -10.71 -8.06
CA GLN A 34 3.96 -12.06 -7.50
C GLN A 34 2.66 -12.48 -6.81
N LEU A 35 1.91 -11.52 -6.28
CA LEU A 35 0.62 -11.78 -5.65
C LEU A 35 -0.53 -11.83 -6.66
N GLY A 36 -0.24 -11.67 -7.94
CA GLY A 36 -1.25 -11.70 -8.98
C GLY A 36 -1.91 -10.36 -9.26
N HIS A 37 -1.35 -9.28 -8.75
CA HIS A 37 -1.89 -7.93 -8.93
C HIS A 37 -0.94 -7.09 -9.77
N GLU A 38 -1.17 -7.03 -11.08
CA GLU A 38 -0.32 -6.27 -11.96
C GLU A 38 -0.57 -4.79 -11.83
N MET A 39 0.47 -4.04 -11.44
CA MET A 39 0.41 -2.60 -11.30
C MET A 39 1.77 -2.04 -11.72
N SER A 40 1.76 -1.05 -12.63
CA SER A 40 3.01 -0.47 -13.10
C SER A 40 3.71 0.31 -11.98
N GLU A 41 5.03 0.42 -12.10
CA GLU A 41 5.83 1.21 -11.16
C GLU A 41 5.33 2.65 -11.08
N ARG A 42 4.95 3.22 -12.24
CA ARG A 42 4.41 4.57 -12.30
C ARG A 42 3.14 4.71 -11.47
N THR A 43 2.23 3.75 -11.59
CA THR A 43 0.98 3.73 -10.82
C THR A 43 1.27 3.58 -9.33
N VAL A 44 2.20 2.71 -8.97
CA VAL A 44 2.62 2.53 -7.58
C VAL A 44 3.13 3.85 -7.00
N ARG A 45 3.98 4.56 -7.75
CA ARG A 45 4.49 5.87 -7.32
C ARG A 45 3.38 6.89 -7.11
N LEU A 46 2.41 6.90 -7.99
CA LEU A 46 1.28 7.81 -7.89
C LEU A 46 0.50 7.57 -6.59
N TYR A 47 0.19 6.31 -6.31
CA TYR A 47 -0.54 5.95 -5.09
C TYR A 47 0.30 6.18 -3.83
N LEU A 48 1.59 5.90 -3.87
CA LEU A 48 2.48 6.16 -2.74
C LEU A 48 2.50 7.66 -2.40
N SER A 49 2.52 8.52 -3.42
CA SER A 49 2.47 9.96 -3.20
C SER A 49 1.24 10.37 -2.41
N ARG A 50 0.09 9.80 -2.76
CA ARG A 50 -1.18 10.07 -2.05
C ARG A 50 -1.15 9.50 -0.65
N LEU A 51 -0.64 8.29 -0.49
CA LEU A 51 -0.55 7.65 0.82
C LEU A 51 0.39 8.41 1.75
N ASP A 52 1.50 8.92 1.22
CA ASP A 52 2.43 9.76 1.98
C ASP A 52 1.74 11.05 2.44
N GLU A 53 0.99 11.69 1.56
CA GLU A 53 0.24 12.90 1.90
C GLU A 53 -0.79 12.65 3.01
N ASP A 54 -1.43 11.50 2.96
CA ASP A 54 -2.44 11.13 3.95
C ASP A 54 -1.83 10.62 5.26
N GLY A 55 -0.51 10.50 5.31
CA GLY A 55 0.19 10.03 6.51
C GLY A 55 0.09 8.54 6.73
N LEU A 56 -0.32 7.77 5.72
CA LEU A 56 -0.44 6.31 5.83
C LEU A 56 0.88 5.60 5.53
N THR A 57 1.73 6.25 4.77
CA THR A 57 3.08 5.79 4.48
C THR A 57 4.03 6.96 4.64
N THR A 58 5.32 6.66 4.70
CA THR A 58 6.34 7.70 4.76
C THR A 58 7.55 7.27 3.97
N SER A 59 8.22 8.25 3.35
CA SER A 59 9.41 8.01 2.55
C SER A 59 10.65 7.94 3.42
N SER A 60 11.52 6.99 3.13
CA SER A 60 12.84 6.85 3.76
C SER A 60 13.95 7.21 2.78
N GLY A 61 13.71 8.16 1.91
CA GLY A 61 14.66 8.59 0.89
C GLY A 61 14.88 7.50 -0.15
N LYS A 62 16.14 7.23 -0.45
CA LYS A 62 16.52 6.23 -1.48
C LYS A 62 16.14 4.80 -1.10
N LYS A 63 15.89 4.53 0.18
CA LYS A 63 15.53 3.20 0.65
C LYS A 63 14.09 2.84 0.31
N GLY A 64 13.26 3.82 -0.02
CA GLY A 64 11.87 3.59 -0.39
C GLY A 64 10.90 4.10 0.66
N HIS A 65 9.76 3.41 0.77
CA HIS A 65 8.66 3.81 1.65
C HIS A 65 8.33 2.71 2.63
N HIS A 66 7.79 3.09 3.80
CA HIS A 66 7.27 2.13 4.76
C HIS A 66 5.92 2.60 5.28
N ILE A 67 5.15 1.67 5.84
CA ILE A 67 3.83 1.95 6.39
C ILE A 67 3.97 2.60 7.77
N THR A 68 3.07 3.53 8.08
CA THR A 68 3.01 4.18 9.40
C THR A 68 2.01 3.45 10.29
N GLU A 69 1.97 3.79 11.58
CA GLU A 69 0.95 3.27 12.49
C GLU A 69 -0.45 3.61 12.00
N ARG A 70 -0.62 4.80 11.47
CA ARG A 70 -1.89 5.23 10.89
C ARG A 70 -2.25 4.37 9.68
N GLY A 71 -1.27 4.05 8.85
CA GLY A 71 -1.47 3.18 7.71
C GLY A 71 -1.91 1.78 8.12
N ILE A 72 -1.30 1.24 9.17
CA ILE A 72 -1.67 -0.07 9.71
C ILE A 72 -3.11 -0.05 10.22
N SER A 73 -3.49 0.99 10.96
CA SER A 73 -4.85 1.14 11.48
C SER A 73 -5.88 1.21 10.37
N GLU A 74 -5.60 2.01 9.33
CA GLU A 74 -6.51 2.14 8.18
C GLU A 74 -6.66 0.81 7.44
N PHE A 75 -5.55 0.11 7.26
CA PHE A 75 -5.56 -1.19 6.59
C PHE A 75 -6.40 -2.20 7.39
N ASP A 76 -6.21 -2.25 8.69
CA ASP A 76 -6.94 -3.19 9.56
C ASP A 76 -8.44 -2.90 9.56
N LEU A 77 -8.82 -1.63 9.59
CA LEU A 77 -10.23 -1.24 9.52
C LEU A 77 -10.86 -1.67 8.20
N ALA A 78 -10.16 -1.46 7.08
CA ALA A 78 -10.65 -1.86 5.78
C ALA A 78 -10.83 -3.39 5.69
N LYS A 79 -9.93 -4.14 6.29
CA LYS A 79 -10.03 -5.59 6.35
C LYS A 79 -11.25 -6.06 7.12
N ILE A 80 -11.57 -5.37 8.20
CA ILE A 80 -12.77 -5.68 9.00
C ILE A 80 -14.01 -5.48 8.15
N PHE A 81 -14.10 -4.39 7.39
CA PHE A 81 -15.24 -4.13 6.51
C PHE A 81 -15.39 -5.22 5.45
N GLU A 82 -14.30 -5.67 4.87
CA GLU A 82 -14.34 -6.74 3.87
C GLU A 82 -14.88 -8.06 4.46
N ARG A 83 -14.46 -8.37 5.69
CA ARG A 83 -14.90 -9.60 6.37
C ARG A 83 -16.38 -9.66 6.62
N VAL A 84 -17.00 -8.52 6.89
CA VAL A 84 -18.45 -8.48 7.18
C VAL A 84 -19.30 -8.20 5.94
N GLY A 85 -18.66 -8.15 4.78
CA GLY A 85 -19.39 -8.09 3.52
C GLY A 85 -19.91 -6.74 3.10
N PHE A 86 -19.28 -5.69 3.54
CA PHE A 86 -19.64 -4.33 3.11
C PHE A 86 -19.09 -4.00 1.74
#